data_f8a57deb36b11b0742c5ff97bb6aacba
#
_entry.id   f8a57deb36b11b0742c5ff97bb6aacba
#
_cell.length_a   1.000
_cell.length_b   1.000
_cell.length_c   1.000
_cell.angle_alpha   90.00
_cell.angle_beta   90.00
_cell.angle_gamma   90.00
#
_symmetry.space_group_name_H-M   'P 1'
#
loop_
_entity.id
_entity.type
_entity.pdbx_description
1 polymer ?
#
loop_
_entity_poly.entity_id
_entity_poly.type
_entity_poly.pdbx_seq_one_letter_code
_entity_poly.pdbx_strand_id
1 'polypeptide(L)'
;IAAALWLHIASYLGWPVSTTHSIVGGVVGFGVIAGGMDVINWGKMGQVVLSWIVSPVMGGVVAYLVFKFISTKVFSKRTPMVYAKNLLPYMVFWVFVILSNAMVYKGLKNLHLNLSFNHALVISLVVGSLAFAVTKFLVKKIPYNSSWDLQKQFYETENIFKYLQILTAFYVAFAHGSND
;
A
#
# COMPACT_ATOMS: atom_id res chain seq x y z
N ILE A 1 -28.37 -3.72 -3.54
CA ILE A 1 -28.96 -4.13 -2.24
C ILE A 1 -28.31 -5.42 -1.74
N ALA A 2 -28.27 -6.53 -2.51
CA ALA A 2 -27.73 -7.82 -2.05
C ALA A 2 -26.26 -7.73 -1.56
N ALA A 3 -25.40 -7.06 -2.31
CA ALA A 3 -24.00 -6.84 -1.89
C ALA A 3 -23.90 -6.00 -0.60
N ALA A 4 -24.75 -4.98 -0.45
CA ALA A 4 -24.76 -4.15 0.75
C ALA A 4 -25.22 -4.94 1.99
N LEU A 5 -26.29 -5.75 1.86
CA LEU A 5 -26.73 -6.64 2.93
C LEU A 5 -25.66 -7.66 3.32
N TRP A 6 -25.01 -8.27 2.33
CA TRP A 6 -23.92 -9.21 2.56
C TRP A 6 -22.75 -8.57 3.31
N LEU A 7 -22.33 -7.38 2.86
CA LEU A 7 -21.24 -6.65 3.51
C LEU A 7 -21.59 -6.25 4.95
N HIS A 8 -22.84 -5.86 5.18
CA HIS A 8 -23.30 -5.51 6.52
C HIS A 8 -23.29 -6.71 7.47
N ILE A 9 -23.82 -7.85 7.02
CA ILE A 9 -23.80 -9.11 7.77
C ILE A 9 -22.37 -9.56 8.05
N ALA A 10 -21.53 -9.57 7.03
CA ALA A 10 -20.13 -9.97 7.15
C ALA A 10 -19.36 -9.08 8.15
N SER A 11 -19.58 -7.75 8.10
CA SER A 11 -18.98 -6.80 9.03
C SER A 11 -19.45 -7.03 10.47
N TYR A 12 -20.75 -7.31 10.65
CA TYR A 12 -21.31 -7.61 11.97
C TYR A 12 -20.73 -8.91 12.57
N LEU A 13 -20.50 -9.92 11.72
CA LEU A 13 -19.90 -11.19 12.14
C LEU A 13 -18.36 -11.16 12.21
N GLY A 14 -17.74 -10.05 11.86
CA GLY A 14 -16.27 -9.92 11.82
C GLY A 14 -15.59 -10.72 10.71
N TRP A 15 -16.32 -11.06 9.64
CA TRP A 15 -15.77 -11.79 8.50
C TRP A 15 -15.03 -10.86 7.55
N PRO A 16 -13.76 -11.17 7.20
CA PRO A 16 -13.01 -10.39 6.23
C PRO A 16 -13.51 -10.69 4.81
N VAL A 17 -14.30 -9.78 4.24
CA VAL A 17 -14.85 -9.91 2.88
C VAL A 17 -14.43 -8.73 2.02
N SER A 18 -14.31 -8.96 0.71
CA SER A 18 -13.99 -7.91 -0.25
C SER A 18 -15.28 -7.22 -0.73
N THR A 19 -15.36 -5.90 -0.60
CA THR A 19 -16.43 -5.05 -1.14
C THR A 19 -16.56 -5.21 -2.63
N THR A 20 -15.46 -5.13 -3.37
CA THR A 20 -15.43 -5.26 -4.83
C THR A 20 -15.93 -6.62 -5.30
N HIS A 21 -15.47 -7.72 -4.68
CA HIS A 21 -15.97 -9.07 -5.01
C HIS A 21 -17.45 -9.21 -4.75
N SER A 22 -17.93 -8.65 -3.64
CA SER A 22 -19.34 -8.70 -3.27
C SER A 22 -20.22 -7.93 -4.25
N ILE A 23 -19.78 -6.76 -4.70
CA ILE A 23 -20.50 -5.94 -5.69
C ILE A 23 -20.51 -6.65 -7.04
N VAL A 24 -19.38 -7.13 -7.53
CA VAL A 24 -19.28 -7.87 -8.80
C VAL A 24 -20.17 -9.12 -8.75
N GLY A 25 -20.11 -9.90 -7.68
CA GLY A 25 -20.97 -11.07 -7.50
C GLY A 25 -22.45 -10.72 -7.49
N GLY A 26 -22.84 -9.65 -6.80
CA GLY A 26 -24.22 -9.16 -6.76
C GLY A 26 -24.75 -8.70 -8.12
N VAL A 27 -23.91 -7.99 -8.90
CA VAL A 27 -24.28 -7.54 -10.26
C VAL A 27 -24.39 -8.71 -11.22
N VAL A 28 -23.43 -9.64 -11.19
CA VAL A 28 -23.45 -10.84 -12.03
C VAL A 28 -24.66 -11.72 -11.69
N GLY A 29 -24.90 -11.97 -10.39
CA GLY A 29 -26.05 -12.77 -9.95
C GLY A 29 -27.39 -12.16 -10.38
N PHE A 30 -27.54 -10.85 -10.24
CA PHE A 30 -28.74 -10.15 -10.75
C PHE A 30 -28.86 -10.26 -12.27
N GLY A 31 -27.76 -10.06 -13.01
CA GLY A 31 -27.75 -10.16 -14.47
C GLY A 31 -28.19 -11.53 -14.96
N VAL A 32 -27.71 -12.61 -14.34
CA VAL A 32 -28.09 -13.98 -14.67
C VAL A 32 -29.59 -14.22 -14.44
N ILE A 33 -30.13 -13.74 -13.32
CA ILE A 33 -31.57 -13.94 -12.97
C ILE A 33 -32.47 -13.11 -13.89
N ALA A 34 -32.07 -11.86 -14.19
CA ALA A 34 -32.90 -10.93 -14.95
C ALA A 34 -32.84 -11.14 -16.47
N GLY A 35 -31.71 -11.57 -17.01
CA GLY A 35 -31.47 -11.64 -18.45
C GLY A 35 -30.82 -12.93 -18.94
N GLY A 36 -30.59 -13.89 -18.04
CA GLY A 36 -29.90 -15.14 -18.37
C GLY A 36 -28.39 -15.04 -18.48
N MET A 37 -27.75 -16.14 -18.82
CA MET A 37 -26.27 -16.24 -18.92
C MET A 37 -25.70 -15.38 -20.06
N ASP A 38 -26.47 -15.09 -21.08
CA ASP A 38 -26.01 -14.40 -22.30
C ASP A 38 -25.79 -12.90 -22.10
N VAL A 39 -26.39 -12.30 -21.07
CA VAL A 39 -26.15 -10.88 -20.75
C VAL A 39 -24.82 -10.63 -20.06
N ILE A 40 -24.15 -11.68 -19.60
CA ILE A 40 -22.86 -11.58 -18.93
C ILE A 40 -21.73 -11.60 -19.93
N ASN A 41 -20.89 -10.57 -19.89
CA ASN A 41 -19.64 -10.59 -20.65
C ASN A 41 -18.59 -11.47 -19.94
N TRP A 42 -18.63 -12.78 -20.27
CA TRP A 42 -17.73 -13.77 -19.66
C TRP A 42 -16.26 -13.51 -19.91
N GLY A 43 -15.90 -12.86 -21.04
CA GLY A 43 -14.52 -12.45 -21.31
C GLY A 43 -14.04 -11.40 -20.33
N LYS A 44 -14.86 -10.40 -20.01
CA LYS A 44 -14.58 -9.43 -18.96
C LYS A 44 -14.55 -10.08 -17.58
N MET A 45 -15.47 -10.99 -17.31
CA MET A 45 -15.51 -11.70 -16.03
C MET A 45 -14.25 -12.55 -15.81
N GLY A 46 -13.75 -13.22 -16.86
CA GLY A 46 -12.48 -13.94 -16.82
C GLY A 46 -11.28 -13.04 -16.48
N GLN A 47 -11.23 -11.84 -17.07
CA GLN A 47 -10.19 -10.85 -16.73
C GLN A 47 -10.26 -10.40 -15.27
N VAL A 48 -11.45 -10.19 -14.73
CA VAL A 48 -11.67 -9.84 -13.31
C VAL A 48 -11.18 -10.97 -12.40
N VAL A 49 -11.61 -12.21 -12.67
CA VAL A 49 -11.18 -13.40 -11.88
C VAL A 49 -9.66 -13.58 -11.96
N LEU A 50 -9.07 -13.44 -13.15
CA LEU A 50 -7.62 -13.52 -13.31
C LEU A 50 -6.90 -12.45 -12.47
N SER A 51 -7.44 -11.22 -12.41
CA SER A 51 -6.86 -10.15 -11.59
C SER A 51 -6.88 -10.48 -10.10
N TRP A 52 -7.88 -11.21 -9.62
CA TRP A 52 -7.96 -11.65 -8.22
C TRP A 52 -6.85 -12.63 -7.83
N ILE A 53 -6.31 -13.35 -8.78
CA ILE A 53 -5.19 -14.28 -8.58
C ILE A 53 -3.85 -13.55 -8.77
N VAL A 54 -3.71 -12.83 -9.89
CA VAL A 54 -2.45 -12.16 -10.26
C VAL A 54 -2.07 -11.08 -9.27
N SER A 55 -3.05 -10.28 -8.81
CA SER A 55 -2.80 -9.15 -7.91
C SER A 55 -2.16 -9.56 -6.58
N PRO A 56 -2.70 -10.51 -5.81
CA PRO A 56 -2.07 -10.95 -4.56
C PRO A 56 -0.74 -11.66 -4.78
N VAL A 57 -0.58 -12.43 -5.87
CA VAL A 57 0.70 -13.07 -6.20
C VAL A 57 1.77 -12.02 -6.46
N MET A 58 1.49 -11.04 -7.30
CA MET A 58 2.43 -9.94 -7.58
C MET A 58 2.72 -9.12 -6.32
N GLY A 59 1.71 -8.83 -5.52
CA GLY A 59 1.87 -8.15 -4.23
C GLY A 59 2.78 -8.94 -3.28
N GLY A 60 2.58 -10.25 -3.18
CA GLY A 60 3.42 -11.16 -2.39
C GLY A 60 4.87 -11.20 -2.87
N VAL A 61 5.11 -11.26 -4.17
CA VAL A 61 6.46 -11.22 -4.75
C VAL A 61 7.17 -9.90 -4.40
N VAL A 62 6.49 -8.76 -4.62
CA VAL A 62 7.06 -7.45 -4.29
C VAL A 62 7.34 -7.33 -2.79
N ALA A 63 6.39 -7.74 -1.94
CA ALA A 63 6.57 -7.72 -0.49
C ALA A 63 7.76 -8.58 -0.05
N TYR A 64 7.91 -9.79 -0.62
CA TYR A 64 9.05 -10.66 -0.36
C TYR A 64 10.38 -10.02 -0.77
N LEU A 65 10.45 -9.39 -1.95
CA LEU A 65 11.66 -8.73 -2.42
C LEU A 65 12.05 -7.56 -1.51
N VAL A 66 11.08 -6.72 -1.10
CA VAL A 66 11.30 -5.60 -0.18
C VAL A 66 11.75 -6.11 1.19
N PHE A 67 11.08 -7.15 1.73
CA PHE A 67 11.45 -7.75 2.99
C PHE A 67 12.87 -8.34 2.95
N LYS A 68 13.19 -9.11 1.91
CA LYS A 68 14.53 -9.68 1.70
C LYS A 68 15.59 -8.59 1.60
N PHE A 69 15.30 -7.51 0.89
CA PHE A 69 16.20 -6.35 0.77
C PHE A 69 16.47 -5.72 2.14
N ILE A 70 15.43 -5.41 2.92
CA ILE A 70 15.57 -4.82 4.27
C ILE A 70 16.30 -5.78 5.20
N SER A 71 15.92 -7.06 5.22
CA SER A 71 16.55 -8.08 6.05
C SER A 71 18.05 -8.17 5.77
N THR A 72 18.44 -8.21 4.50
CA THR A 72 19.84 -8.35 4.09
C THR A 72 20.65 -7.06 4.30
N LYS A 73 20.04 -5.89 4.06
CA LYS A 73 20.74 -4.60 4.12
C LYS A 73 20.77 -4.00 5.51
N VAL A 74 19.84 -4.37 6.39
CA VAL A 74 19.70 -3.81 7.74
C VAL A 74 19.91 -4.89 8.80
N PHE A 75 18.98 -5.86 8.88
CA PHE A 75 18.93 -6.79 10.00
C PHE A 75 20.07 -7.82 10.02
N SER A 76 20.67 -8.16 8.88
CA SER A 76 21.85 -9.06 8.82
C SER A 76 23.17 -8.36 9.15
N LYS A 77 23.15 -7.08 9.51
CA LYS A 77 24.37 -6.31 9.80
C LYS A 77 24.70 -6.32 11.29
N ARG A 78 26.01 -6.17 11.61
CA ARG A 78 26.47 -6.06 13.01
C ARG A 78 25.96 -4.80 13.73
N THR A 79 25.61 -3.75 12.97
CA THR A 79 25.09 -2.49 13.47
C THR A 79 23.79 -2.12 12.75
N PRO A 80 22.70 -2.88 12.96
CA PRO A 80 21.46 -2.72 12.20
C PRO A 80 20.89 -1.30 12.30
N MET A 81 21.01 -0.66 13.45
CA MET A 81 20.55 0.70 13.68
C MET A 81 21.20 1.74 12.77
N VAL A 82 22.50 1.62 12.51
CA VAL A 82 23.23 2.54 11.62
C VAL A 82 22.75 2.37 10.17
N TYR A 83 22.61 1.12 9.73
CA TYR A 83 22.11 0.82 8.38
C TYR A 83 20.65 1.23 8.20
N ALA A 84 19.81 1.04 9.22
CA ALA A 84 18.43 1.52 9.21
C ALA A 84 18.36 3.04 9.07
N LYS A 85 19.10 3.78 9.87
CA LYS A 85 19.16 5.25 9.80
C LYS A 85 19.58 5.76 8.42
N ASN A 86 20.51 5.08 7.76
CA ASN A 86 20.96 5.46 6.43
C ASN A 86 19.95 5.09 5.33
N LEU A 87 19.25 3.96 5.46
CA LEU A 87 18.32 3.46 4.46
C LEU A 87 16.95 4.13 4.55
N LEU A 88 16.49 4.47 5.75
CA LEU A 88 15.15 4.99 6.02
C LEU A 88 14.77 6.21 5.15
N PRO A 89 15.59 7.24 4.95
CA PRO A 89 15.22 8.37 4.08
C PRO A 89 14.92 7.96 2.65
N TYR A 90 15.64 6.98 2.09
CA TYR A 90 15.42 6.46 0.74
C TYR A 90 14.12 5.66 0.67
N MET A 91 13.82 4.87 1.70
CA MET A 91 12.55 4.13 1.76
C MET A 91 11.36 5.10 1.85
N VAL A 92 11.46 6.12 2.69
CA VAL A 92 10.43 7.17 2.81
C VAL A 92 10.27 7.92 1.48
N PHE A 93 11.35 8.25 0.79
CA PHE A 93 11.30 8.85 -0.54
C PHE A 93 10.42 8.03 -1.49
N TRP A 94 10.73 6.75 -1.67
CA TRP A 94 9.99 5.89 -2.59
C TRP A 94 8.54 5.66 -2.16
N VAL A 95 8.30 5.51 -0.86
CA VAL A 95 6.94 5.42 -0.33
C VAL A 95 6.15 6.67 -0.73
N PHE A 96 6.65 7.86 -0.44
CA PHE A 96 5.95 9.11 -0.77
C PHE A 96 5.81 9.33 -2.28
N VAL A 97 6.80 8.97 -3.10
CA VAL A 97 6.67 9.05 -4.57
C VAL A 97 5.54 8.17 -5.07
N ILE A 98 5.51 6.90 -4.66
CA ILE A 98 4.48 5.94 -5.11
C ILE A 98 3.10 6.40 -4.64
N LEU A 99 2.98 6.76 -3.37
CA LEU A 99 1.74 7.15 -2.75
C LEU A 99 1.18 8.45 -3.36
N SER A 100 2.01 9.47 -3.48
CA SER A 100 1.60 10.75 -4.09
C SER A 100 1.23 10.59 -5.56
N ASN A 101 1.98 9.76 -6.30
CA ASN A 101 1.66 9.49 -7.70
C ASN A 101 0.29 8.81 -7.83
N ALA A 102 0.02 7.79 -7.02
CA ALA A 102 -1.27 7.11 -7.02
C ALA A 102 -2.41 8.05 -6.63
N MET A 103 -2.20 8.90 -5.62
CA MET A 103 -3.19 9.88 -5.17
C MET A 103 -3.47 10.96 -6.24
N VAL A 104 -2.42 11.56 -6.79
CA VAL A 104 -2.57 12.63 -7.79
C VAL A 104 -3.15 12.09 -9.08
N TYR A 105 -2.66 10.94 -9.57
CA TYR A 105 -3.08 10.40 -10.86
C TYR A 105 -4.47 9.76 -10.83
N LYS A 106 -4.82 9.03 -9.75
CA LYS A 106 -6.10 8.35 -9.61
C LYS A 106 -7.10 9.14 -8.76
N GLY A 107 -6.69 9.57 -7.56
CA GLY A 107 -7.58 10.21 -6.59
C GLY A 107 -8.09 11.58 -7.04
N LEU A 108 -7.23 12.39 -7.66
CA LEU A 108 -7.62 13.72 -8.13
C LEU A 108 -8.34 13.72 -9.49
N LYS A 109 -8.48 12.55 -10.12
CA LYS A 109 -9.24 12.43 -11.38
C LYS A 109 -10.71 12.85 -11.21
N ASN A 110 -11.27 12.62 -10.04
CA ASN A 110 -12.64 13.01 -9.69
C ASN A 110 -12.81 14.54 -9.52
N LEU A 111 -11.71 15.28 -9.36
CA LEU A 111 -11.72 16.76 -9.26
C LEU A 111 -11.62 17.45 -10.63
N HIS A 112 -11.76 16.68 -11.74
CA HIS A 112 -11.64 17.19 -13.13
C HIS A 112 -10.34 17.94 -13.44
N LEU A 113 -9.32 17.80 -12.59
CA LEU A 113 -7.97 18.27 -12.86
C LEU A 113 -7.35 17.31 -13.89
N ASN A 114 -7.41 17.65 -15.16
CA ASN A 114 -6.86 16.86 -16.28
C ASN A 114 -5.32 16.79 -16.21
N LEU A 115 -4.79 16.27 -15.09
CA LEU A 115 -3.36 16.11 -14.87
C LEU A 115 -2.86 14.91 -15.67
N SER A 116 -1.92 15.14 -16.57
CA SER A 116 -1.23 14.06 -17.25
C SER A 116 -0.35 13.27 -16.27
N PHE A 117 -0.03 12.04 -16.61
CA PHE A 117 0.90 11.21 -15.84
C PHE A 117 2.22 11.92 -15.52
N ASN A 118 2.74 12.71 -16.47
CA ASN A 118 3.99 13.44 -16.27
C ASN A 118 3.88 14.51 -15.17
N HIS A 119 2.75 15.25 -15.09
CA HIS A 119 2.52 16.20 -14.02
C HIS A 119 2.43 15.51 -12.66
N ALA A 120 1.70 14.39 -12.59
CA ALA A 120 1.61 13.58 -11.37
C ALA A 120 2.99 13.07 -10.92
N LEU A 121 3.82 12.62 -11.87
CA LEU A 121 5.18 12.14 -11.58
C LEU A 121 6.07 13.26 -11.03
N VAL A 122 6.06 14.45 -11.64
CA VAL A 122 6.86 15.60 -11.16
C VAL A 122 6.43 16.00 -9.74
N ILE A 123 5.12 16.13 -9.50
CA ILE A 123 4.59 16.45 -8.16
C ILE A 123 5.04 15.40 -7.14
N SER A 124 4.96 14.12 -7.49
CA SER A 124 5.34 13.02 -6.62
C SER A 124 6.83 13.01 -6.29
N LEU A 125 7.69 13.33 -7.26
CA LEU A 125 9.13 13.44 -7.04
C LEU A 125 9.46 14.62 -6.12
N VAL A 126 8.76 15.74 -6.24
CA VAL A 126 8.92 16.88 -5.33
C VAL A 126 8.50 16.51 -3.91
N VAL A 127 7.32 15.91 -3.74
CA VAL A 127 6.82 15.46 -2.43
C VAL A 127 7.76 14.42 -1.81
N GLY A 128 8.22 13.44 -2.59
CA GLY A 128 9.19 12.45 -2.13
C GLY A 128 10.52 13.08 -1.70
N SER A 129 11.02 14.07 -2.44
CA SER A 129 12.26 14.77 -2.12
C SER A 129 12.15 15.58 -0.83
N LEU A 130 11.01 16.22 -0.59
CA LEU A 130 10.73 16.90 0.67
C LEU A 130 10.67 15.91 1.83
N ALA A 131 9.95 14.79 1.66
CA ALA A 131 9.87 13.73 2.66
C ALA A 131 11.26 13.13 2.97
N PHE A 132 12.10 12.94 1.96
CA PHE A 132 13.49 12.52 2.13
C PHE A 132 14.28 13.50 2.99
N ALA A 133 14.22 14.80 2.67
CA ALA A 133 14.96 15.83 3.39
C ALA A 133 14.52 15.92 4.86
N VAL A 134 13.20 15.90 5.11
CA VAL A 134 12.63 15.88 6.46
C VAL A 134 13.09 14.63 7.22
N THR A 135 12.96 13.46 6.61
CA THR A 135 13.38 12.20 7.25
C THR A 135 14.87 12.19 7.55
N LYS A 136 15.69 12.64 6.62
CA LYS A 136 17.16 12.74 6.83
C LYS A 136 17.51 13.66 8.00
N PHE A 137 16.77 14.76 8.18
CA PHE A 137 16.93 15.65 9.33
C PHE A 137 16.47 15.00 10.64
N LEU A 138 15.29 14.34 10.64
CA LEU A 138 14.75 13.68 11.84
C LEU A 138 15.61 12.51 12.30
N VAL A 139 16.10 11.70 11.37
CA VAL A 139 16.95 10.53 11.66
C VAL A 139 18.26 10.94 12.35
N LYS A 140 18.79 12.12 12.07
CA LYS A 140 19.99 12.64 12.78
C LYS A 140 19.75 12.84 14.27
N LYS A 141 18.51 13.15 14.67
CA LYS A 141 18.11 13.37 16.08
C LYS A 141 17.90 12.07 16.86
N ILE A 142 17.79 10.94 16.17
CA ILE A 142 17.62 9.64 16.83
C ILE A 142 18.94 9.26 17.49
N PRO A 143 18.97 9.04 18.82
CA PRO A 143 20.17 8.68 19.51
C PRO A 143 20.71 7.34 19.02
N TYR A 144 22.02 7.21 18.96
CA TYR A 144 22.71 5.97 18.71
C TYR A 144 23.95 5.92 19.62
N ASN A 145 24.13 4.81 20.31
CA ASN A 145 25.31 4.56 21.11
C ASN A 145 25.97 3.27 20.64
N SER A 146 27.24 3.35 20.30
CA SER A 146 28.03 2.20 19.83
C SER A 146 28.21 1.10 20.89
N SER A 147 27.98 1.41 22.18
CA SER A 147 28.01 0.44 23.27
C SER A 147 26.72 -0.39 23.41
N TRP A 148 25.69 -0.09 22.63
CA TRP A 148 24.46 -0.89 22.64
C TRP A 148 24.73 -2.30 22.14
N ASP A 149 24.25 -3.27 22.90
CA ASP A 149 24.23 -4.65 22.48
C ASP A 149 23.33 -4.86 21.23
N LEU A 150 23.50 -5.99 20.57
CA LEU A 150 22.81 -6.28 19.33
C LEU A 150 21.28 -6.31 19.52
N GLN A 151 20.80 -6.81 20.66
CA GLN A 151 19.39 -6.91 20.97
C GLN A 151 18.74 -5.52 21.09
N LYS A 152 19.40 -4.59 21.78
CA LYS A 152 18.94 -3.20 21.89
C LYS A 152 18.95 -2.48 20.55
N GLN A 153 19.96 -2.73 19.71
CA GLN A 153 20.01 -2.16 18.37
C GLN A 153 18.86 -2.68 17.48
N PHE A 154 18.48 -3.95 17.58
CA PHE A 154 17.32 -4.49 16.89
C PHE A 154 16.04 -3.82 17.37
N TYR A 155 15.82 -3.75 18.67
CA TYR A 155 14.64 -3.13 19.26
C TYR A 155 14.46 -1.67 18.80
N GLU A 156 15.52 -0.88 18.84
CA GLU A 156 15.47 0.52 18.39
C GLU A 156 15.30 0.64 16.86
N THR A 157 15.85 -0.30 16.11
CA THR A 157 15.64 -0.39 14.65
C THR A 157 14.17 -0.68 14.33
N GLU A 158 13.55 -1.63 15.01
CA GLU A 158 12.13 -1.95 14.86
C GLU A 158 11.24 -0.76 15.22
N ASN A 159 11.57 -0.03 16.29
CA ASN A 159 10.85 1.19 16.67
C ASN A 159 10.85 2.25 15.58
N ILE A 160 11.96 2.42 14.86
CA ILE A 160 12.02 3.35 13.72
C ILE A 160 11.10 2.88 12.59
N PHE A 161 11.16 1.60 12.22
CA PHE A 161 10.32 1.05 11.16
C PHE A 161 8.84 1.04 11.52
N LYS A 162 8.49 0.92 12.81
CA LYS A 162 7.11 1.03 13.31
C LYS A 162 6.43 2.32 12.87
N TYR A 163 7.11 3.45 12.94
CA TYR A 163 6.53 4.73 12.51
C TYR A 163 6.30 4.77 11.00
N LEU A 164 7.21 4.20 10.20
CA LEU A 164 7.02 4.06 8.77
C LEU A 164 5.83 3.14 8.46
N GLN A 165 5.67 2.05 9.20
CA GLN A 165 4.55 1.13 9.06
C GLN A 165 3.21 1.81 9.38
N ILE A 166 3.14 2.59 10.45
CA ILE A 166 1.93 3.36 10.80
C ILE A 166 1.57 4.33 9.67
N LEU A 167 2.55 5.05 9.12
CA LEU A 167 2.34 5.98 8.03
C LEU A 167 1.81 5.28 6.78
N THR A 168 2.43 4.16 6.39
CA THR A 168 1.98 3.39 5.22
C THR A 168 0.61 2.76 5.43
N ALA A 169 0.31 2.26 6.63
CA ALA A 169 -1.01 1.72 6.98
C ALA A 169 -2.11 2.79 6.90
N PHE A 170 -1.84 3.98 7.45
CA PHE A 170 -2.76 5.13 7.34
C PHE A 170 -3.06 5.47 5.87
N TYR A 171 -2.01 5.51 5.04
CA TYR A 171 -2.20 5.81 3.63
C TYR A 171 -2.98 4.70 2.89
N VAL A 172 -2.67 3.43 3.16
CA VAL A 172 -3.41 2.30 2.56
C VAL A 172 -4.89 2.38 2.93
N ALA A 173 -5.21 2.68 4.19
CA ALA A 173 -6.59 2.87 4.64
C ALA A 173 -7.26 4.05 3.92
N PHE A 174 -6.55 5.18 3.76
CA PHE A 174 -7.06 6.34 3.01
C PHE A 174 -7.29 6.02 1.53
N ALA A 175 -6.32 5.36 0.87
CA ALA A 175 -6.44 4.99 -0.53
C ALA A 175 -7.57 3.98 -0.76
N HIS A 176 -7.80 3.06 0.18
CA HIS A 176 -8.90 2.11 0.12
C HIS A 176 -10.25 2.81 0.23
N GLY A 177 -10.43 3.66 1.25
CA GLY A 177 -11.67 4.40 1.43
C GLY A 177 -11.96 5.44 0.34
N SER A 178 -10.97 5.91 -0.39
CA SER A 178 -11.17 6.83 -1.53
C SER A 178 -11.57 6.12 -2.83
N ASN A 179 -11.44 4.80 -2.91
CA ASN A 179 -11.82 3.99 -4.07
C ASN A 179 -13.19 3.33 -3.92
N ASP A 180 -13.74 3.29 -2.73
CA ASP A 180 -15.06 2.76 -2.39
C ASP A 180 -16.11 3.89 -2.33
#